data_7ffb25c14804fd4f445c8003f2f71adc
#
_entry.id   7ffb25c14804fd4f445c8003f2f71adc
#
_cell.length_a   1.000
_cell.length_b   1.000
_cell.length_c   1.000
_cell.angle_alpha   90.00
_cell.angle_beta   90.00
_cell.angle_gamma   90.00
#
_symmetry.space_group_name_H-M   'P 1'
#
loop_
_entity.id
_entity.type
_entity.pdbx_description
1 polymer ?
#
loop_
_entity_poly.entity_id
_entity_poly.type
_entity_poly.pdbx_seq_one_letter_code
_entity_poly.pdbx_strand_id
1 'polypeptide(L)'
;MKVSAVLIAALIAGGAATVLASLFYYPFHPDQLQYSIVSESTDDNSLPVVFENATNLTNNPADSVYGQVAAWNNNVYMLWQDSMPPGYTNYDIFIKSSNDNGTTFGSPVNLSNNPGFSEHPQISAYDNNIYAIWADDTTGNREVLFTRSEDNGTNFDKIKNLSNNTSDSFNQEIAVFGDNVYVVWLDQADEGDATNILLKTSSDGGATFGSTINISSNANQETFPKLAAYERSVYLVWNMADDNLDERGNGGLFFVRSLDGGNTFDNITKLNLENGFGEMQVAASDETVYVVSGGLHSVDVNGLFFTKSNDGGRSFSEHVTIDENGTFVNPLNVEVGAYDEQFSYVAAQVSVSGNEEILLLEMTGNNSTRVLNLSNNPKISECPSIAMAGDNIYVVWEDMTPGNHEILYAKGIRA
;
A
#
# COMPACT_ATOMS: atom_id res chain seq x y z
N MET A 1 -6.67 43.11 -4.07
CA MET A 1 -5.53 42.80 -3.19
C MET A 1 -4.46 42.18 -4.05
N LYS A 2 -3.29 42.74 -4.17
CA LYS A 2 -2.22 42.21 -5.00
C LYS A 2 -1.52 41.08 -4.19
N VAL A 3 -1.58 39.86 -4.69
CA VAL A 3 -0.76 38.76 -4.17
C VAL A 3 0.48 38.66 -5.06
N SER A 4 1.63 38.85 -4.45
CA SER A 4 2.93 38.76 -5.11
C SER A 4 3.27 37.27 -5.31
N ALA A 5 3.48 36.86 -6.57
CA ALA A 5 4.07 35.56 -6.87
C ALA A 5 5.55 35.57 -6.44
N VAL A 6 5.94 34.66 -5.59
CA VAL A 6 7.34 34.40 -5.25
C VAL A 6 7.89 33.41 -6.28
N LEU A 7 8.83 33.88 -7.06
CA LEU A 7 9.60 33.07 -8.02
C LEU A 7 10.74 32.43 -7.23
N ILE A 8 10.72 31.12 -7.04
CA ILE A 8 11.89 30.37 -6.55
C ILE A 8 12.61 29.81 -7.78
N ALA A 9 13.72 30.43 -8.14
CA ALA A 9 14.65 29.92 -9.12
C ALA A 9 15.77 29.18 -8.38
N ALA A 10 15.83 27.88 -8.49
CA ALA A 10 16.99 27.11 -8.07
C ALA A 10 17.99 27.03 -9.23
N LEU A 11 19.18 27.58 -9.04
CA LEU A 11 20.32 27.43 -9.95
C LEU A 11 21.10 26.18 -9.52
N ILE A 12 21.07 25.13 -10.33
CA ILE A 12 22.00 24.01 -10.18
C ILE A 12 23.19 24.26 -11.12
N ALA A 13 24.37 24.32 -10.56
CA ALA A 13 25.61 24.46 -11.28
C ALA A 13 26.07 23.11 -11.82
N GLY A 14 26.08 22.99 -13.15
CA GLY A 14 26.78 21.91 -13.84
C GLY A 14 25.95 21.12 -14.84
N GLY A 15 25.47 21.77 -15.90
CA GLY A 15 24.81 21.14 -17.03
C GLY A 15 23.65 22.01 -17.53
N ALA A 16 23.68 22.38 -18.80
CA ALA A 16 22.71 23.31 -19.36
C ALA A 16 21.30 22.68 -19.39
N ALA A 17 20.48 22.98 -18.42
CA ALA A 17 19.05 22.73 -18.46
C ALA A 17 18.33 24.06 -18.79
N THR A 18 17.63 24.10 -19.93
CA THR A 18 16.81 25.24 -20.32
C THR A 18 15.42 25.06 -19.72
N VAL A 19 15.13 25.79 -18.65
CA VAL A 19 13.77 25.84 -18.09
C VAL A 19 12.90 26.73 -18.98
N LEU A 20 11.96 26.16 -19.69
CA LEU A 20 10.87 26.89 -20.35
C LEU A 20 9.68 26.97 -19.40
N ALA A 21 9.57 28.06 -18.65
CA ALA A 21 8.34 28.38 -17.92
C ALA A 21 7.35 29.03 -18.88
N SER A 22 6.35 28.30 -19.33
CA SER A 22 5.21 28.87 -20.05
C SER A 22 4.16 29.35 -19.06
N LEU A 23 4.08 30.66 -18.87
CA LEU A 23 3.03 31.31 -18.11
C LEU A 23 1.74 31.37 -18.96
N PHE A 24 0.77 30.51 -18.65
CA PHE A 24 -0.60 30.70 -19.12
C PHE A 24 -1.40 31.42 -18.03
N TYR A 25 -1.91 32.59 -18.39
CA TYR A 25 -2.81 33.37 -17.55
C TYR A 25 -4.25 32.90 -17.82
N TYR A 26 -4.82 32.12 -16.86
CA TYR A 26 -6.25 31.83 -16.85
C TYR A 26 -6.90 32.52 -15.65
N PRO A 27 -8.15 32.99 -15.77
CA PRO A 27 -8.85 33.57 -14.66
C PRO A 27 -9.13 32.49 -13.60
N PHE A 28 -8.86 32.85 -12.37
CA PHE A 28 -8.92 32.01 -11.17
C PHE A 28 -10.30 31.36 -10.99
N HIS A 29 -10.37 30.04 -11.19
CA HIS A 29 -11.41 29.18 -10.63
C HIS A 29 -10.78 28.36 -9.51
N PRO A 30 -11.36 28.36 -8.28
CA PRO A 30 -10.75 27.68 -7.12
C PRO A 30 -10.70 26.15 -7.23
N ASP A 31 -11.31 25.56 -8.23
CA ASP A 31 -11.46 24.12 -8.36
C ASP A 31 -10.48 23.45 -9.34
N GLN A 32 -9.45 24.17 -9.79
CA GLN A 32 -8.47 23.62 -10.76
C GLN A 32 -7.06 24.16 -10.53
N LEU A 33 -6.34 23.63 -9.55
CA LEU A 33 -4.90 23.81 -9.43
C LEU A 33 -4.21 22.44 -9.32
N GLN A 34 -3.86 21.87 -10.46
CA GLN A 34 -2.86 20.82 -10.54
C GLN A 34 -1.47 21.47 -10.63
N TYR A 35 -0.65 21.32 -9.59
CA TYR A 35 0.77 21.63 -9.68
C TYR A 35 1.54 20.33 -9.78
N SER A 36 2.03 20.01 -10.97
CA SER A 36 3.05 18.98 -11.16
C SER A 36 4.42 19.59 -10.85
N ILE A 37 5.12 19.11 -9.85
CA ILE A 37 6.55 19.36 -9.72
C ILE A 37 7.21 18.33 -10.64
N VAL A 38 7.67 18.78 -11.80
CA VAL A 38 8.40 17.92 -12.75
C VAL A 38 9.88 18.21 -12.56
N SER A 39 10.63 17.27 -12.01
CA SER A 39 12.08 17.19 -12.25
C SER A 39 12.27 16.30 -13.48
N GLU A 40 12.45 16.90 -14.67
CA GLU A 40 12.80 16.13 -15.86
C GLU A 40 14.28 15.74 -15.81
N SER A 41 14.56 14.45 -15.68
CA SER A 41 15.86 13.92 -16.09
C SER A 41 15.87 13.76 -17.62
N THR A 42 16.89 14.28 -18.28
CA THR A 42 16.94 14.48 -19.73
C THR A 42 17.23 13.22 -20.56
N ASP A 43 17.08 12.01 -20.03
CA ASP A 43 17.43 10.75 -20.69
C ASP A 43 16.32 9.68 -20.67
N ASP A 44 15.07 10.05 -20.38
CA ASP A 44 14.02 9.06 -20.22
C ASP A 44 13.05 8.99 -21.43
N ASN A 45 13.01 7.80 -22.05
CA ASN A 45 11.98 7.39 -23.01
C ASN A 45 10.67 6.94 -22.31
N SER A 46 10.50 7.20 -21.01
CA SER A 46 9.26 6.87 -20.30
C SER A 46 8.14 7.81 -20.74
N LEU A 47 7.02 7.23 -21.13
CA LEU A 47 5.82 7.98 -21.44
C LEU A 47 5.24 8.57 -20.14
N PRO A 48 4.84 9.85 -20.13
CA PRO A 48 4.36 10.49 -18.89
C PRO A 48 3.07 9.86 -18.41
N VAL A 49 2.99 9.55 -17.11
CA VAL A 49 1.72 9.20 -16.47
C VAL A 49 0.88 10.46 -16.31
N VAL A 50 -0.36 10.41 -16.76
CA VAL A 50 -1.34 11.48 -16.61
C VAL A 50 -2.46 11.02 -15.70
N PHE A 51 -2.72 11.77 -14.63
CA PHE A 51 -3.81 11.49 -13.68
C PHE A 51 -5.03 12.35 -13.98
N GLU A 52 -6.20 11.74 -13.83
CA GLU A 52 -7.48 12.42 -13.74
C GLU A 52 -7.62 13.11 -12.37
N ASN A 53 -8.55 14.07 -12.26
CA ASN A 53 -8.85 14.69 -10.96
C ASN A 53 -9.37 13.65 -9.97
N ALA A 54 -8.98 13.80 -8.70
CA ALA A 54 -9.46 12.94 -7.63
C ALA A 54 -10.99 13.02 -7.47
N THR A 55 -11.61 11.87 -7.20
CA THR A 55 -13.05 11.73 -6.99
C THR A 55 -13.31 11.13 -5.61
N ASN A 56 -14.23 11.72 -4.85
CA ASN A 56 -14.70 11.14 -3.59
C ASN A 56 -15.61 9.93 -3.88
N LEU A 57 -15.20 8.75 -3.45
CA LEU A 57 -15.94 7.51 -3.71
C LEU A 57 -16.89 7.11 -2.58
N THR A 58 -16.67 7.56 -1.35
CA THR A 58 -17.54 7.20 -0.21
C THR A 58 -18.67 8.21 -0.03
N ASN A 59 -18.36 9.50 0.09
CA ASN A 59 -19.31 10.60 0.11
C ASN A 59 -20.51 10.36 1.03
N ASN A 60 -20.26 10.06 2.30
CA ASN A 60 -21.27 9.78 3.30
C ASN A 60 -20.95 10.55 4.62
N PRO A 61 -21.87 10.62 5.60
CA PRO A 61 -21.63 11.35 6.86
C PRO A 61 -20.79 10.59 7.88
N ALA A 62 -20.41 9.34 7.60
CA ALA A 62 -19.57 8.51 8.44
C ALA A 62 -18.09 8.72 8.10
N ASP A 63 -17.18 8.30 8.98
CA ASP A 63 -15.77 8.24 8.64
C ASP A 63 -15.49 6.96 7.87
N SER A 64 -15.00 7.12 6.64
CA SER A 64 -14.55 6.05 5.75
C SER A 64 -13.03 6.04 5.74
N VAL A 65 -12.41 4.96 6.22
CA VAL A 65 -10.97 4.87 6.44
C VAL A 65 -10.40 3.53 5.97
N TYR A 66 -9.06 3.42 5.92
CA TYR A 66 -8.30 2.25 5.48
C TYR A 66 -8.73 1.76 4.09
N GLY A 67 -8.80 2.70 3.15
CA GLY A 67 -9.14 2.42 1.76
C GLY A 67 -8.08 1.56 1.08
N GLN A 68 -8.51 0.47 0.44
CA GLN A 68 -7.66 -0.44 -0.32
C GLN A 68 -8.18 -0.56 -1.74
N VAL A 69 -7.28 -0.68 -2.71
CA VAL A 69 -7.64 -0.85 -4.12
C VAL A 69 -6.98 -2.09 -4.71
N ALA A 70 -7.75 -2.84 -5.49
CA ALA A 70 -7.23 -3.93 -6.33
C ALA A 70 -7.77 -3.78 -7.74
N ALA A 71 -6.99 -4.21 -8.74
CA ALA A 71 -7.40 -4.11 -10.13
C ALA A 71 -6.93 -5.34 -10.93
N TRP A 72 -7.77 -5.75 -11.89
CA TRP A 72 -7.43 -6.77 -12.86
C TRP A 72 -8.14 -6.49 -14.19
N ASN A 73 -7.39 -6.37 -15.27
CA ASN A 73 -7.93 -5.95 -16.58
C ASN A 73 -8.72 -4.64 -16.46
N ASN A 74 -10.00 -4.66 -16.83
CA ASN A 74 -10.90 -3.49 -16.78
C ASN A 74 -11.64 -3.37 -15.43
N ASN A 75 -11.44 -4.31 -14.52
CA ASN A 75 -12.13 -4.33 -13.24
C ASN A 75 -11.28 -3.65 -12.17
N VAL A 76 -11.92 -2.79 -11.38
CA VAL A 76 -11.32 -2.08 -10.24
C VAL A 76 -12.22 -2.26 -9.03
N TYR A 77 -11.63 -2.60 -7.92
CA TYR A 77 -12.33 -2.88 -6.67
C TYR A 77 -11.73 -2.02 -5.57
N MET A 78 -12.59 -1.36 -4.83
CA MET A 78 -12.21 -0.55 -3.68
C MET A 78 -12.87 -1.11 -2.43
N LEU A 79 -12.07 -1.38 -1.42
CA LEU A 79 -12.47 -1.90 -0.11
C LEU A 79 -12.14 -0.85 0.96
N TRP A 80 -13.00 -0.65 1.95
CA TRP A 80 -12.74 0.26 3.07
C TRP A 80 -13.55 -0.15 4.30
N GLN A 81 -13.19 0.37 5.46
CA GLN A 81 -14.03 0.31 6.64
C GLN A 81 -14.78 1.62 6.83
N ASP A 82 -16.04 1.50 7.24
CA ASP A 82 -16.95 2.62 7.40
C ASP A 82 -17.58 2.59 8.78
N SER A 83 -17.59 3.72 9.48
CA SER A 83 -18.19 3.79 10.81
C SER A 83 -19.72 3.71 10.73
N MET A 84 -20.33 2.90 11.59
CA MET A 84 -21.76 2.55 11.51
C MET A 84 -22.62 3.31 12.52
N PRO A 85 -23.82 3.83 12.11
CA PRO A 85 -24.80 4.35 13.05
C PRO A 85 -25.49 3.22 13.85
N PRO A 86 -26.05 3.49 15.06
CA PRO A 86 -26.04 4.76 15.75
C PRO A 86 -24.76 4.95 16.58
N GLY A 87 -24.27 6.18 16.64
CA GLY A 87 -23.17 6.56 17.51
C GLY A 87 -21.77 6.35 16.91
N TYR A 88 -21.67 5.74 15.73
CA TYR A 88 -20.41 5.53 14.99
C TYR A 88 -19.29 4.87 15.83
N THR A 89 -19.67 3.84 16.58
CA THR A 89 -18.78 3.12 17.50
C THR A 89 -18.40 1.73 16.99
N ASN A 90 -18.90 1.34 15.84
CA ASN A 90 -18.61 0.08 15.17
C ASN A 90 -18.20 0.36 13.72
N TYR A 91 -17.38 -0.50 13.16
CA TYR A 91 -16.97 -0.43 11.75
C TYR A 91 -17.40 -1.69 11.03
N ASP A 92 -17.89 -1.50 9.80
CA ASP A 92 -18.13 -2.58 8.84
C ASP A 92 -17.26 -2.40 7.58
N ILE A 93 -17.01 -3.50 6.89
CA ILE A 93 -16.23 -3.53 5.67
C ILE A 93 -17.14 -3.42 4.45
N PHE A 94 -16.87 -2.42 3.62
CA PHE A 94 -17.61 -2.15 2.39
C PHE A 94 -16.73 -2.30 1.16
N ILE A 95 -17.34 -2.70 0.05
CA ILE A 95 -16.70 -2.78 -1.26
C ILE A 95 -17.52 -2.07 -2.33
N LYS A 96 -16.84 -1.41 -3.25
CA LYS A 96 -17.36 -0.96 -4.55
C LYS A 96 -16.58 -1.59 -5.69
N SER A 97 -17.27 -1.88 -6.78
CA SER A 97 -16.69 -2.46 -8.00
C SER A 97 -16.95 -1.58 -9.20
N SER A 98 -15.98 -1.51 -10.09
CA SER A 98 -16.04 -0.93 -11.43
C SER A 98 -15.66 -2.00 -12.46
N ASN A 99 -16.30 -1.97 -13.63
CA ASN A 99 -15.97 -2.85 -14.77
C ASN A 99 -15.61 -2.07 -16.04
N ASP A 100 -15.32 -0.79 -15.89
CA ASP A 100 -15.01 0.16 -16.97
C ASP A 100 -13.71 0.94 -16.71
N ASN A 101 -12.69 0.26 -16.22
CA ASN A 101 -11.39 0.82 -15.84
C ASN A 101 -11.49 1.93 -14.78
N GLY A 102 -12.36 1.77 -13.78
CA GLY A 102 -12.51 2.76 -12.71
C GLY A 102 -13.20 4.06 -13.12
N THR A 103 -13.86 4.09 -14.29
CA THR A 103 -14.58 5.30 -14.75
C THR A 103 -15.88 5.50 -13.96
N THR A 104 -16.59 4.40 -13.67
CA THR A 104 -17.79 4.43 -12.81
C THR A 104 -17.73 3.30 -11.79
N PHE A 105 -18.30 3.54 -10.62
CA PHE A 105 -18.41 2.53 -9.56
C PHE A 105 -19.88 2.25 -9.21
N GLY A 106 -20.16 0.98 -8.92
CA GLY A 106 -21.47 0.54 -8.44
C GLY A 106 -21.79 1.06 -7.03
N SER A 107 -22.96 0.67 -6.51
CA SER A 107 -23.32 0.92 -5.12
C SER A 107 -22.44 0.12 -4.16
N PRO A 108 -22.16 0.64 -2.95
CA PRO A 108 -21.38 -0.10 -1.96
C PRO A 108 -22.14 -1.34 -1.47
N VAL A 109 -21.38 -2.42 -1.24
CA VAL A 109 -21.87 -3.67 -0.63
C VAL A 109 -21.18 -3.83 0.72
N ASN A 110 -21.95 -4.03 1.79
CA ASN A 110 -21.43 -4.34 3.12
C ASN A 110 -21.06 -5.83 3.17
N LEU A 111 -19.77 -6.15 3.40
CA LEU A 111 -19.26 -7.51 3.43
C LEU A 111 -19.32 -8.15 4.81
N SER A 112 -19.00 -7.40 5.87
CA SER A 112 -18.96 -7.93 7.23
C SER A 112 -20.36 -8.04 7.85
N ASN A 113 -21.13 -6.94 7.86
CA ASN A 113 -22.51 -6.86 8.32
C ASN A 113 -22.76 -7.63 9.64
N ASN A 114 -21.97 -7.35 10.66
CA ASN A 114 -22.01 -8.03 11.95
C ASN A 114 -21.96 -7.03 13.13
N PRO A 115 -22.17 -7.45 14.38
CA PRO A 115 -22.18 -6.53 15.54
C PRO A 115 -20.80 -6.19 16.09
N GLY A 116 -19.73 -6.85 15.64
CA GLY A 116 -18.35 -6.62 16.09
C GLY A 116 -17.67 -5.51 15.33
N PHE A 117 -16.43 -5.21 15.72
CA PHE A 117 -15.55 -4.33 14.97
C PHE A 117 -14.90 -5.12 13.83
N SER A 118 -15.15 -4.67 12.60
CA SER A 118 -14.48 -5.17 11.40
C SER A 118 -13.51 -4.09 10.91
N GLU A 119 -12.20 -4.37 10.91
CA GLU A 119 -11.19 -3.34 10.71
C GLU A 119 -9.99 -3.80 9.86
N HIS A 120 -9.24 -2.81 9.34
CA HIS A 120 -8.03 -3.00 8.55
C HIS A 120 -8.22 -3.96 7.36
N PRO A 121 -9.16 -3.67 6.45
CA PRO A 121 -9.44 -4.54 5.31
C PRO A 121 -8.26 -4.60 4.35
N GLN A 122 -8.09 -5.76 3.69
CA GLN A 122 -7.14 -5.96 2.61
C GLN A 122 -7.83 -6.67 1.45
N ILE A 123 -7.45 -6.33 0.23
CA ILE A 123 -8.05 -6.86 -0.99
C ILE A 123 -7.00 -7.28 -2.01
N SER A 124 -7.26 -8.37 -2.69
CA SER A 124 -6.51 -8.77 -3.87
C SER A 124 -7.48 -9.25 -4.96
N ALA A 125 -7.09 -9.09 -6.22
CA ALA A 125 -7.90 -9.51 -7.36
C ALA A 125 -7.04 -10.25 -8.38
N TYR A 126 -7.59 -11.30 -8.97
CA TYR A 126 -6.99 -12.02 -10.08
C TYR A 126 -8.09 -12.59 -10.98
N ASP A 127 -8.05 -12.29 -12.26
CA ASP A 127 -9.09 -12.60 -13.25
C ASP A 127 -10.47 -12.07 -12.80
N ASN A 128 -11.48 -12.91 -12.67
CA ASN A 128 -12.81 -12.53 -12.20
C ASN A 128 -12.97 -12.67 -10.67
N ASN A 129 -11.91 -13.07 -9.98
CA ASN A 129 -11.93 -13.38 -8.57
C ASN A 129 -11.47 -12.19 -7.73
N ILE A 130 -12.18 -11.96 -6.65
CA ILE A 130 -11.87 -10.96 -5.63
C ILE A 130 -11.72 -11.70 -4.31
N TYR A 131 -10.76 -11.28 -3.53
CA TYR A 131 -10.45 -11.84 -2.23
C TYR A 131 -10.34 -10.71 -1.23
N ALA A 132 -11.14 -10.75 -0.18
CA ALA A 132 -11.14 -9.74 0.89
C ALA A 132 -10.90 -10.41 2.24
N ILE A 133 -10.06 -9.77 3.06
CA ILE A 133 -9.80 -10.15 4.44
C ILE A 133 -9.90 -8.93 5.34
N TRP A 134 -10.21 -9.15 6.61
CA TRP A 134 -10.22 -8.12 7.64
C TRP A 134 -10.03 -8.73 9.03
N ALA A 135 -9.68 -7.93 10.03
CA ALA A 135 -9.74 -8.32 11.42
C ALA A 135 -11.15 -8.08 11.98
N ASP A 136 -11.64 -8.97 12.84
CA ASP A 136 -13.01 -8.94 13.34
C ASP A 136 -13.11 -9.50 14.76
N ASP A 137 -13.77 -8.79 15.66
CA ASP A 137 -13.88 -9.20 17.07
C ASP A 137 -15.25 -9.79 17.46
N THR A 138 -16.11 -10.09 16.50
CA THR A 138 -17.46 -10.66 16.74
C THR A 138 -17.43 -11.93 17.59
N THR A 139 -16.36 -12.70 17.54
CA THR A 139 -16.19 -13.95 18.30
C THR A 139 -15.63 -13.77 19.70
N GLY A 140 -15.25 -12.53 20.07
CA GLY A 140 -14.79 -12.16 21.41
C GLY A 140 -13.30 -11.86 21.51
N ASN A 141 -12.51 -12.22 20.52
CA ASN A 141 -11.14 -11.79 20.25
C ASN A 141 -11.02 -11.43 18.76
N ARG A 142 -9.98 -10.73 18.40
CA ARG A 142 -9.73 -10.40 16.97
C ARG A 142 -9.34 -11.65 16.20
N GLU A 143 -10.04 -11.88 15.10
CA GLU A 143 -9.81 -12.99 14.20
C GLU A 143 -9.66 -12.50 12.76
N VAL A 144 -8.89 -13.19 11.94
CA VAL A 144 -8.77 -12.90 10.50
C VAL A 144 -9.89 -13.59 9.75
N LEU A 145 -10.81 -12.79 9.23
CA LEU A 145 -11.93 -13.24 8.39
C LEU A 145 -11.60 -13.07 6.91
N PHE A 146 -12.17 -13.94 6.10
CA PHE A 146 -11.97 -14.04 4.66
C PHE A 146 -13.29 -14.26 3.93
N THR A 147 -13.47 -13.58 2.81
CA THR A 147 -14.47 -13.91 1.81
C THR A 147 -13.91 -13.75 0.40
N ARG A 148 -14.58 -14.34 -0.59
CA ARG A 148 -14.23 -14.19 -1.99
C ARG A 148 -15.45 -14.07 -2.86
N SER A 149 -15.27 -13.52 -4.05
CA SER A 149 -16.23 -13.52 -5.15
C SER A 149 -15.56 -14.13 -6.38
N GLU A 150 -16.29 -14.94 -7.15
CA GLU A 150 -15.84 -15.53 -8.43
C GLU A 150 -16.55 -14.90 -9.64
N ASP A 151 -17.30 -13.81 -9.43
CA ASP A 151 -18.15 -13.17 -10.44
C ASP A 151 -18.03 -11.63 -10.43
N ASN A 152 -16.79 -11.13 -10.31
CA ASN A 152 -16.46 -9.71 -10.31
C ASN A 152 -17.18 -8.90 -9.20
N GLY A 153 -17.36 -9.48 -8.02
CA GLY A 153 -17.96 -8.82 -6.86
C GLY A 153 -19.48 -8.76 -6.87
N THR A 154 -20.14 -9.54 -7.75
CA THR A 154 -21.61 -9.61 -7.77
C THR A 154 -22.15 -10.40 -6.58
N ASN A 155 -21.49 -11.52 -6.25
CA ASN A 155 -21.82 -12.34 -5.09
C ASN A 155 -20.55 -12.70 -4.33
N PHE A 156 -20.66 -12.77 -3.00
CA PHE A 156 -19.57 -13.18 -2.12
C PHE A 156 -19.90 -14.48 -1.42
N ASP A 157 -18.89 -15.34 -1.26
CA ASP A 157 -18.99 -16.58 -0.52
C ASP A 157 -19.26 -16.33 0.98
N LYS A 158 -19.66 -17.38 1.68
CA LYS A 158 -19.77 -17.34 3.14
C LYS A 158 -18.41 -17.02 3.76
N ILE A 159 -18.40 -16.08 4.70
CA ILE A 159 -17.21 -15.69 5.46
C ILE A 159 -16.59 -16.91 6.16
N LYS A 160 -15.27 -17.02 6.06
CA LYS A 160 -14.44 -18.03 6.73
C LYS A 160 -13.58 -17.34 7.78
N ASN A 161 -13.52 -17.89 8.98
CA ASN A 161 -12.53 -17.52 9.98
C ASN A 161 -11.23 -18.30 9.70
N LEU A 162 -10.15 -17.61 9.36
CA LEU A 162 -8.88 -18.24 9.01
C LEU A 162 -7.98 -18.47 10.22
N SER A 163 -7.94 -17.58 11.18
CA SER A 163 -7.13 -17.73 12.39
C SER A 163 -7.77 -18.72 13.38
N ASN A 164 -9.02 -18.50 13.74
CA ASN A 164 -9.87 -19.37 14.55
C ASN A 164 -9.16 -19.94 15.80
N ASN A 165 -8.65 -19.04 16.64
CA ASN A 165 -7.94 -19.37 17.87
C ASN A 165 -8.42 -18.50 19.05
N THR A 166 -7.74 -18.56 20.20
CA THR A 166 -8.10 -17.81 21.40
C THR A 166 -7.31 -16.52 21.59
N SER A 167 -6.30 -16.28 20.74
CA SER A 167 -5.44 -15.11 20.78
C SER A 167 -5.94 -14.05 19.77
N ASP A 168 -5.51 -12.80 19.94
CA ASP A 168 -5.79 -11.76 18.95
C ASP A 168 -4.93 -11.98 17.69
N SER A 169 -5.59 -11.99 16.54
CA SER A 169 -5.00 -12.08 15.20
C SER A 169 -5.26 -10.78 14.44
N PHE A 170 -4.22 -10.11 13.96
CA PHE A 170 -4.30 -8.76 13.36
C PHE A 170 -3.15 -8.50 12.35
N ASN A 171 -3.12 -7.30 11.74
CA ASN A 171 -2.15 -6.89 10.71
C ASN A 171 -2.04 -7.93 9.57
N GLN A 172 -3.20 -8.34 9.09
CA GLN A 172 -3.33 -9.32 8.02
C GLN A 172 -3.01 -8.71 6.65
N GLU A 173 -2.41 -9.53 5.79
CA GLU A 173 -2.13 -9.22 4.38
C GLU A 173 -2.53 -10.38 3.47
N ILE A 174 -2.90 -10.06 2.24
CA ILE A 174 -3.30 -11.05 1.23
C ILE A 174 -2.58 -10.81 -0.09
N ALA A 175 -2.05 -11.86 -0.67
CA ALA A 175 -1.54 -11.86 -2.04
C ALA A 175 -2.10 -13.04 -2.82
N VAL A 176 -2.34 -12.82 -4.11
CA VAL A 176 -2.94 -13.82 -4.99
C VAL A 176 -2.22 -13.85 -6.33
N PHE A 177 -2.02 -15.05 -6.85
CA PHE A 177 -1.62 -15.28 -8.23
C PHE A 177 -2.26 -16.58 -8.76
N GLY A 178 -3.08 -16.48 -9.80
CA GLY A 178 -3.89 -17.60 -10.28
C GLY A 178 -4.82 -18.11 -9.18
N ASP A 179 -4.84 -19.43 -9.01
CA ASP A 179 -5.61 -20.08 -7.94
C ASP A 179 -4.89 -20.11 -6.58
N ASN A 180 -3.67 -19.57 -6.51
CA ASN A 180 -2.92 -19.53 -5.26
C ASN A 180 -3.28 -18.29 -4.45
N VAL A 181 -3.76 -18.49 -3.23
CA VAL A 181 -4.11 -17.43 -2.27
C VAL A 181 -3.25 -17.60 -1.02
N TYR A 182 -2.61 -16.53 -0.61
CA TYR A 182 -1.73 -16.49 0.55
C TYR A 182 -2.25 -15.43 1.51
N VAL A 183 -2.44 -15.81 2.77
CA VAL A 183 -2.87 -14.88 3.83
C VAL A 183 -1.89 -15.00 5.00
N VAL A 184 -1.28 -13.88 5.35
CA VAL A 184 -0.37 -13.76 6.49
C VAL A 184 -1.01 -12.84 7.53
N TRP A 185 -0.71 -13.07 8.81
CA TRP A 185 -1.13 -12.19 9.91
C TRP A 185 -0.19 -12.30 11.09
N LEU A 186 -0.30 -11.36 12.01
CA LEU A 186 0.27 -11.45 13.34
C LEU A 186 -0.71 -12.15 14.29
N ASP A 187 -0.20 -13.05 15.09
CA ASP A 187 -0.94 -13.73 16.13
C ASP A 187 -0.25 -13.47 17.48
N GLN A 188 -0.99 -12.96 18.46
CA GLN A 188 -0.44 -12.67 19.76
C GLN A 188 -0.12 -13.98 20.50
N ALA A 189 1.09 -14.12 21.03
CA ALA A 189 1.46 -15.28 21.81
C ALA A 189 0.70 -15.31 23.15
N ASP A 190 0.47 -16.51 23.68
CA ASP A 190 -0.30 -16.71 24.92
C ASP A 190 0.29 -16.00 26.16
N GLU A 191 1.58 -15.66 26.14
CA GLU A 191 2.27 -14.97 27.24
C GLU A 191 3.14 -13.82 26.73
N GLY A 192 2.86 -12.60 27.17
CA GLY A 192 3.68 -11.40 26.93
C GLY A 192 3.31 -10.63 25.66
N ASP A 193 4.20 -9.75 25.25
CA ASP A 193 4.03 -8.87 24.07
C ASP A 193 4.57 -9.53 22.77
N ALA A 194 4.91 -10.82 22.82
CA ALA A 194 5.45 -11.55 21.68
C ALA A 194 4.36 -11.83 20.64
N THR A 195 4.72 -11.72 19.37
CA THR A 195 3.85 -12.00 18.23
C THR A 195 4.49 -13.05 17.33
N ASN A 196 3.66 -13.82 16.63
CA ASN A 196 4.08 -14.78 15.62
C ASN A 196 3.55 -14.36 14.26
N ILE A 197 4.34 -14.52 13.21
CA ILE A 197 3.88 -14.41 11.84
C ILE A 197 3.34 -15.75 11.39
N LEU A 198 2.03 -15.81 11.18
CA LEU A 198 1.33 -17.00 10.73
C LEU A 198 0.87 -16.85 9.28
N LEU A 199 0.95 -17.94 8.53
CA LEU A 199 0.56 -17.99 7.12
C LEU A 199 -0.41 -19.15 6.88
N LYS A 200 -1.42 -18.90 6.05
CA LYS A 200 -2.22 -19.94 5.40
C LYS A 200 -2.17 -19.79 3.89
N THR A 201 -2.19 -20.91 3.22
CA THR A 201 -2.15 -20.99 1.75
C THR A 201 -3.36 -21.75 1.22
N SER A 202 -3.82 -21.37 0.05
CA SER A 202 -4.81 -22.09 -0.76
C SER A 202 -4.25 -22.26 -2.18
N SER A 203 -4.58 -23.34 -2.83
CA SER A 203 -4.27 -23.62 -4.23
C SER A 203 -5.52 -23.88 -5.07
N ASP A 204 -6.69 -23.55 -4.56
CA ASP A 204 -8.00 -23.73 -5.18
C ASP A 204 -8.85 -22.44 -5.15
N GLY A 205 -8.18 -21.30 -5.31
CA GLY A 205 -8.81 -20.00 -5.33
C GLY A 205 -9.48 -19.63 -4.01
N GLY A 206 -8.93 -20.05 -2.86
CA GLY A 206 -9.50 -19.75 -1.54
C GLY A 206 -10.73 -20.60 -1.18
N ALA A 207 -11.07 -21.64 -1.97
CA ALA A 207 -12.15 -22.57 -1.62
C ALA A 207 -11.81 -23.33 -0.33
N THR A 208 -10.57 -23.79 -0.21
CA THR A 208 -10.03 -24.39 1.01
C THR A 208 -8.65 -23.81 1.35
N PHE A 209 -8.30 -23.83 2.62
CA PHE A 209 -6.99 -23.44 3.10
C PHE A 209 -6.28 -24.60 3.80
N GLY A 210 -4.97 -24.67 3.63
CA GLY A 210 -4.09 -25.61 4.31
C GLY A 210 -3.95 -25.34 5.82
N SER A 211 -3.09 -26.11 6.47
CA SER A 211 -2.72 -25.89 7.86
C SER A 211 -1.98 -24.57 8.03
N THR A 212 -2.12 -23.93 9.19
CA THR A 212 -1.36 -22.74 9.55
C THR A 212 0.13 -23.06 9.63
N ILE A 213 0.96 -22.21 9.05
CA ILE A 213 2.42 -22.28 9.05
C ILE A 213 2.94 -21.12 9.89
N ASN A 214 3.80 -21.37 10.87
CA ASN A 214 4.51 -20.32 11.59
C ASN A 214 5.79 -19.99 10.81
N ILE A 215 5.90 -18.75 10.34
CA ILE A 215 7.05 -18.22 9.58
C ILE A 215 8.15 -17.76 10.54
N SER A 216 7.78 -17.11 11.62
CA SER A 216 8.72 -16.67 12.65
C SER A 216 9.04 -17.84 13.58
N SER A 217 10.30 -18.25 13.65
CA SER A 217 10.71 -19.42 14.43
C SER A 217 10.85 -19.15 15.92
N ASN A 218 10.82 -17.90 16.36
CA ASN A 218 10.98 -17.49 17.76
C ASN A 218 9.98 -16.36 18.04
N ALA A 219 9.30 -16.45 19.17
CA ALA A 219 8.38 -15.41 19.64
C ALA A 219 9.16 -14.14 20.02
N ASN A 220 9.39 -13.27 19.06
CA ASN A 220 9.94 -11.93 19.21
C ASN A 220 8.82 -10.90 19.01
N GLN A 221 9.10 -9.63 19.24
CA GLN A 221 8.18 -8.56 18.86
C GLN A 221 8.26 -8.33 17.35
N GLU A 222 7.55 -9.14 16.58
CA GLU A 222 7.43 -9.00 15.15
C GLU A 222 6.30 -8.04 14.81
N THR A 223 6.47 -7.23 13.77
CA THR A 223 5.50 -6.18 13.43
C THR A 223 5.28 -6.09 11.93
N PHE A 224 4.04 -5.78 11.54
CA PHE A 224 3.64 -5.38 10.19
C PHE A 224 4.16 -6.29 9.08
N PRO A 225 3.78 -7.59 9.01
CA PRO A 225 4.15 -8.43 7.91
C PRO A 225 3.53 -7.91 6.62
N LYS A 226 4.30 -7.90 5.53
CA LYS A 226 3.85 -7.58 4.18
C LYS A 226 4.13 -8.73 3.24
N LEU A 227 3.26 -8.90 2.25
CA LEU A 227 3.19 -10.10 1.43
C LEU A 227 3.06 -9.75 -0.05
N ALA A 228 3.88 -10.38 -0.89
CA ALA A 228 3.70 -10.37 -2.34
C ALA A 228 3.76 -11.79 -2.90
N ALA A 229 3.09 -12.02 -4.02
CA ALA A 229 3.14 -13.29 -4.73
C ALA A 229 3.25 -13.07 -6.24
N TYR A 230 4.03 -13.94 -6.88
CA TYR A 230 4.08 -14.05 -8.33
C TYR A 230 4.25 -15.52 -8.70
N GLU A 231 3.33 -16.06 -9.52
CA GLU A 231 3.22 -17.50 -9.80
C GLU A 231 3.16 -18.34 -8.53
N ARG A 232 4.18 -19.16 -8.26
CA ARG A 232 4.31 -19.97 -7.05
C ARG A 232 5.30 -19.39 -6.05
N SER A 233 5.88 -18.23 -6.36
CA SER A 233 6.79 -17.53 -5.48
C SER A 233 6.01 -16.65 -4.49
N VAL A 234 6.41 -16.71 -3.22
CA VAL A 234 5.83 -15.94 -2.13
C VAL A 234 6.96 -15.18 -1.44
N TYR A 235 6.76 -13.92 -1.19
CA TYR A 235 7.75 -13.01 -0.61
C TYR A 235 7.14 -12.32 0.59
N LEU A 236 7.80 -12.43 1.75
CA LEU A 236 7.39 -11.76 2.97
C LEU A 236 8.50 -10.85 3.46
N VAL A 237 8.10 -9.68 3.95
CA VAL A 237 8.95 -8.76 4.71
C VAL A 237 8.25 -8.39 6.01
N TRP A 238 9.03 -8.14 7.05
CA TRP A 238 8.53 -7.66 8.33
C TRP A 238 9.62 -6.95 9.12
N ASN A 239 9.21 -6.14 10.09
CA ASN A 239 10.12 -5.60 11.08
C ASN A 239 10.17 -6.52 12.31
N MET A 240 11.33 -6.62 12.92
CA MET A 240 11.51 -7.31 14.18
C MET A 240 12.31 -6.41 15.13
N ALA A 241 11.78 -6.21 16.34
CA ALA A 241 12.53 -5.56 17.40
C ALA A 241 13.62 -6.52 17.93
N ASP A 242 14.82 -6.02 18.15
CA ASP A 242 15.88 -6.79 18.81
C ASP A 242 15.81 -6.56 20.32
N ASP A 243 15.70 -7.65 21.10
CA ASP A 243 15.68 -7.62 22.57
C ASP A 243 16.95 -7.00 23.20
N ASN A 244 18.02 -6.89 22.42
CA ASN A 244 19.27 -6.23 22.80
C ASN A 244 19.32 -4.78 22.29
N LEU A 245 18.22 -4.06 22.37
CA LEU A 245 18.18 -2.65 22.00
C LEU A 245 19.34 -1.90 22.61
N ASP A 246 20.33 -1.53 21.80
CA ASP A 246 21.14 -0.37 22.14
C ASP A 246 20.23 0.87 22.15
N GLU A 247 20.69 1.97 22.70
CA GLU A 247 19.94 3.24 22.79
C GLU A 247 19.49 3.78 21.40
N ARG A 248 19.73 3.06 20.31
CA ARG A 248 19.41 3.35 18.90
C ARG A 248 18.35 2.45 18.29
N GLY A 249 17.80 1.46 19.06
CA GLY A 249 16.71 0.61 18.57
C GLY A 249 17.12 -0.30 17.42
N ASN A 250 18.06 -1.22 17.62
CA ASN A 250 18.57 -2.13 16.58
C ASN A 250 17.59 -3.25 16.18
N GLY A 251 16.42 -2.88 15.70
CA GLY A 251 15.60 -3.77 14.90
C GLY A 251 16.10 -3.91 13.48
N GLY A 252 15.34 -4.52 12.63
CA GLY A 252 15.69 -4.67 11.22
C GLY A 252 14.53 -5.13 10.38
N LEU A 253 14.66 -4.89 9.09
CA LEU A 253 13.78 -5.43 8.08
C LEU A 253 14.26 -6.83 7.70
N PHE A 254 13.36 -7.79 7.84
CA PHE A 254 13.60 -9.18 7.51
C PHE A 254 12.82 -9.59 6.28
N PHE A 255 13.36 -10.54 5.56
CA PHE A 255 12.83 -11.06 4.31
C PHE A 255 12.92 -12.58 4.32
N VAL A 256 11.89 -13.23 3.79
CA VAL A 256 11.89 -14.65 3.47
C VAL A 256 11.11 -14.88 2.19
N ARG A 257 11.45 -15.93 1.46
CA ARG A 257 10.70 -16.36 0.28
C ARG A 257 10.43 -17.85 0.28
N SER A 258 9.37 -18.20 -0.44
CA SER A 258 9.07 -19.56 -0.90
C SER A 258 9.02 -19.57 -2.42
N LEU A 259 9.47 -20.64 -3.05
CA LEU A 259 9.38 -20.84 -4.51
C LEU A 259 8.46 -22.01 -4.89
N ASP A 260 7.78 -22.61 -3.92
CA ASP A 260 6.95 -23.80 -4.08
C ASP A 260 5.50 -23.62 -3.61
N GLY A 261 5.02 -22.39 -3.60
CA GLY A 261 3.64 -22.05 -3.20
C GLY A 261 3.45 -22.02 -1.69
N GLY A 262 4.47 -21.62 -0.94
CA GLY A 262 4.40 -21.50 0.52
C GLY A 262 4.56 -22.81 1.27
N ASN A 263 4.95 -23.92 0.59
CA ASN A 263 5.17 -25.19 1.26
C ASN A 263 6.48 -25.22 2.05
N THR A 264 7.53 -24.62 1.49
CA THR A 264 8.82 -24.46 2.17
C THR A 264 9.34 -23.04 2.00
N PHE A 265 10.09 -22.56 2.97
CA PHE A 265 10.69 -21.23 2.98
C PHE A 265 12.21 -21.32 3.07
N ASP A 266 12.90 -20.40 2.40
CA ASP A 266 14.35 -20.23 2.52
C ASP A 266 14.72 -19.74 3.94
N ASN A 267 16.01 -19.59 4.23
CA ASN A 267 16.46 -18.97 5.47
C ASN A 267 16.03 -17.50 5.50
N ILE A 268 15.60 -17.04 6.68
CA ILE A 268 15.29 -15.64 6.93
C ILE A 268 16.56 -14.81 6.74
N THR A 269 16.46 -13.73 5.98
CA THR A 269 17.55 -12.81 5.67
C THR A 269 17.24 -11.42 6.19
N LYS A 270 18.16 -10.79 6.91
CA LYS A 270 18.06 -9.37 7.26
C LYS A 270 18.44 -8.53 6.04
N LEU A 271 17.56 -7.66 5.60
CA LEU A 271 17.86 -6.70 4.55
C LEU A 271 18.66 -5.53 5.12
N ASN A 272 19.68 -5.11 4.38
CA ASN A 272 20.52 -3.99 4.80
C ASN A 272 19.90 -2.66 4.37
N LEU A 273 18.72 -2.37 4.92
CA LEU A 273 18.09 -1.06 4.84
C LEU A 273 18.39 -0.33 6.14
N GLU A 274 19.10 0.80 6.07
CA GLU A 274 19.51 1.52 7.27
C GLU A 274 18.29 1.95 8.10
N ASN A 275 18.21 1.40 9.31
CA ASN A 275 17.40 1.86 10.43
C ASN A 275 15.86 1.97 10.24
N GLY A 276 15.23 1.03 9.53
CA GLY A 276 13.80 1.10 9.31
C GLY A 276 12.93 0.40 10.36
N PHE A 277 12.42 1.12 11.36
CA PHE A 277 11.16 0.79 12.03
C PHE A 277 10.01 1.62 11.43
N GLY A 278 10.01 1.82 10.13
CA GLY A 278 8.93 2.46 9.41
C GLY A 278 7.98 1.44 8.81
N GLU A 279 6.91 1.91 8.25
CA GLU A 279 6.06 1.09 7.39
C GLU A 279 6.85 0.66 6.16
N MET A 280 6.55 -0.54 5.69
CA MET A 280 7.21 -1.14 4.56
C MET A 280 6.22 -1.79 3.64
N GLN A 281 6.64 -2.06 2.41
CA GLN A 281 5.85 -2.81 1.45
C GLN A 281 6.76 -3.63 0.54
N VAL A 282 6.23 -4.74 0.03
CA VAL A 282 6.87 -5.59 -0.96
C VAL A 282 5.95 -5.80 -2.16
N ALA A 283 6.52 -5.74 -3.36
CA ALA A 283 5.82 -6.10 -4.58
C ALA A 283 6.70 -6.99 -5.45
N ALA A 284 6.07 -7.79 -6.30
CA ALA A 284 6.80 -8.68 -7.20
C ALA A 284 6.18 -8.69 -8.59
N SER A 285 7.04 -8.75 -9.60
CA SER A 285 6.69 -8.97 -10.99
C SER A 285 7.78 -9.79 -11.64
N ASP A 286 7.43 -10.97 -12.16
CA ASP A 286 8.37 -11.95 -12.69
C ASP A 286 9.48 -12.31 -11.66
N GLU A 287 10.74 -12.26 -12.02
CA GLU A 287 11.86 -12.49 -11.09
C GLU A 287 12.26 -11.25 -10.28
N THR A 288 11.58 -10.12 -10.48
CA THR A 288 11.89 -8.87 -9.79
C THR A 288 11.05 -8.72 -8.52
N VAL A 289 11.72 -8.44 -7.41
CA VAL A 289 11.10 -8.15 -6.11
C VAL A 289 11.51 -6.75 -5.68
N TYR A 290 10.54 -5.92 -5.38
CA TYR A 290 10.71 -4.55 -4.91
C TYR A 290 10.39 -4.48 -3.42
N VAL A 291 11.23 -3.80 -2.65
CA VAL A 291 10.98 -3.51 -1.24
C VAL A 291 11.16 -2.03 -1.00
N VAL A 292 10.16 -1.40 -0.43
CA VAL A 292 10.19 -0.01 0.01
C VAL A 292 9.96 0.05 1.52
N SER A 293 10.63 0.98 2.19
CA SER A 293 10.42 1.25 3.61
C SER A 293 10.47 2.75 3.87
N GLY A 294 9.54 3.26 4.66
CA GLY A 294 9.61 4.61 5.22
C GLY A 294 10.49 4.63 6.47
N GLY A 295 11.30 5.67 6.65
CA GLY A 295 12.18 5.79 7.80
C GLY A 295 11.62 6.73 8.86
N LEU A 296 11.36 6.22 10.08
CA LEU A 296 11.00 7.01 11.27
C LEU A 296 12.11 7.02 12.35
N HIS A 297 13.34 6.66 12.06
CA HIS A 297 14.32 6.39 13.12
C HIS A 297 15.65 7.11 13.04
N SER A 298 15.71 8.12 13.63
CA SER A 298 16.65 9.01 14.29
C SER A 298 16.40 10.44 13.83
N VAL A 299 16.79 11.39 14.65
CA VAL A 299 16.73 12.83 14.33
C VAL A 299 17.42 13.19 13.01
N ASP A 300 18.14 12.23 12.39
CA ASP A 300 19.04 12.46 11.26
C ASP A 300 18.71 11.66 9.98
N VAL A 301 17.73 10.71 9.99
CA VAL A 301 17.44 9.88 8.83
C VAL A 301 15.91 9.81 8.60
N ASN A 302 15.43 10.75 7.79
CA ASN A 302 14.09 10.76 7.25
C ASN A 302 14.18 10.51 5.75
N GLY A 303 13.52 9.47 5.23
CA GLY A 303 13.52 9.19 3.80
C GLY A 303 12.77 7.92 3.45
N LEU A 304 12.49 7.75 2.17
CA LEU A 304 12.05 6.48 1.61
C LEU A 304 13.28 5.67 1.20
N PHE A 305 13.34 4.44 1.66
CA PHE A 305 14.39 3.49 1.28
C PHE A 305 13.80 2.50 0.29
N PHE A 306 14.48 2.31 -0.81
CA PHE A 306 14.04 1.41 -1.87
C PHE A 306 15.19 0.47 -2.25
N THR A 307 14.89 -0.80 -2.40
CA THR A 307 15.80 -1.81 -2.94
C THR A 307 15.04 -2.77 -3.84
N LYS A 308 15.76 -3.42 -4.73
CA LYS A 308 15.17 -4.47 -5.58
C LYS A 308 16.09 -5.67 -5.73
N SER A 309 15.48 -6.79 -5.96
CA SER A 309 16.09 -8.02 -6.45
C SER A 309 15.71 -8.25 -7.91
N ASN A 310 16.61 -8.74 -8.73
CA ASN A 310 16.34 -9.19 -10.10
C ASN A 310 16.56 -10.71 -10.26
N ASP A 311 16.59 -11.45 -9.16
CA ASP A 311 16.88 -12.88 -9.12
C ASP A 311 15.92 -13.65 -8.19
N GLY A 312 14.66 -13.16 -8.12
CA GLY A 312 13.60 -13.75 -7.32
C GLY A 312 13.90 -13.67 -5.82
N GLY A 313 14.50 -12.58 -5.34
CA GLY A 313 14.78 -12.37 -3.92
C GLY A 313 15.99 -13.15 -3.38
N ARG A 314 16.90 -13.68 -4.24
CA ARG A 314 18.16 -14.31 -3.78
C ARG A 314 19.15 -13.28 -3.29
N SER A 315 19.23 -12.17 -4.00
CA SER A 315 20.07 -11.04 -3.62
C SER A 315 19.32 -9.73 -3.88
N PHE A 316 19.65 -8.74 -3.08
CA PHE A 316 19.11 -7.38 -3.24
C PHE A 316 20.23 -6.41 -3.58
N SER A 317 19.91 -5.41 -4.39
CA SER A 317 20.83 -4.30 -4.68
C SER A 317 21.12 -3.51 -3.40
N GLU A 318 22.18 -2.69 -3.44
CA GLU A 318 22.30 -1.62 -2.44
C GLU A 318 21.03 -0.76 -2.50
N HIS A 319 20.52 -0.39 -1.33
CA HIS A 319 19.35 0.47 -1.26
C HIS A 319 19.69 1.88 -1.74
N VAL A 320 18.69 2.57 -2.25
CA VAL A 320 18.76 4.00 -2.51
C VAL A 320 17.81 4.72 -1.54
N THR A 321 18.28 5.84 -1.02
CA THR A 321 17.44 6.77 -0.27
C THR A 321 16.81 7.71 -1.27
N ILE A 322 15.49 7.69 -1.33
CA ILE A 322 14.73 8.64 -2.13
C ILE A 322 14.45 9.86 -1.24
N ASP A 323 15.43 10.73 -1.17
CA ASP A 323 15.31 12.04 -0.54
C ASP A 323 15.78 13.09 -1.53
N GLU A 324 14.87 13.64 -2.28
CA GLU A 324 15.18 14.78 -3.13
C GLU A 324 15.22 16.05 -2.28
N ASN A 325 16.41 16.34 -1.75
CA ASN A 325 16.76 17.62 -1.08
C ASN A 325 16.02 17.89 0.24
N GLY A 326 15.72 16.89 1.05
CA GLY A 326 15.01 17.07 2.33
C GLY A 326 13.55 17.49 2.15
N THR A 327 12.94 17.13 1.02
CA THR A 327 11.54 17.44 0.71
C THR A 327 10.59 16.44 1.36
N PHE A 328 11.05 15.20 1.58
CA PHE A 328 10.27 14.14 2.21
C PHE A 328 10.51 14.15 3.72
N VAL A 329 9.61 14.77 4.44
CA VAL A 329 9.63 14.74 5.91
C VAL A 329 8.64 13.68 6.37
N ASN A 330 9.13 12.71 7.16
CA ASN A 330 8.34 11.62 7.74
C ASN A 330 7.48 10.85 6.73
N PRO A 331 8.08 10.12 5.77
CA PRO A 331 7.27 9.25 4.91
C PRO A 331 6.62 8.15 5.75
N LEU A 332 5.29 8.10 5.69
CA LEU A 332 4.43 7.15 6.38
C LEU A 332 3.60 6.41 5.33
N ASN A 333 3.00 5.28 5.72
CA ASN A 333 2.04 4.57 4.88
C ASN A 333 2.52 4.46 3.43
N VAL A 334 3.54 3.64 3.20
CA VAL A 334 4.14 3.46 1.88
C VAL A 334 3.56 2.22 1.20
N GLU A 335 3.22 2.37 -0.07
CA GLU A 335 2.73 1.28 -0.92
C GLU A 335 3.56 1.21 -2.20
N VAL A 336 3.83 0.00 -2.70
CA VAL A 336 4.55 -0.21 -3.94
C VAL A 336 3.76 -1.10 -4.89
N GLY A 337 3.59 -0.63 -6.13
CA GLY A 337 3.05 -1.42 -7.22
C GLY A 337 4.16 -1.77 -8.22
N ALA A 338 4.32 -3.05 -8.53
CA ALA A 338 5.22 -3.51 -9.58
C ALA A 338 4.48 -3.48 -10.93
N TYR A 339 5.03 -2.71 -11.89
CA TYR A 339 4.50 -2.69 -13.25
C TYR A 339 5.16 -3.79 -14.10
N ASP A 340 6.49 -3.78 -14.17
CA ASP A 340 7.32 -4.77 -14.85
C ASP A 340 8.72 -4.83 -14.22
N GLU A 341 9.67 -5.47 -14.87
CA GLU A 341 11.07 -5.57 -14.39
C GLU A 341 11.82 -4.23 -14.31
N GLN A 342 11.33 -3.19 -14.98
CA GLN A 342 12.01 -1.90 -15.09
C GLN A 342 11.32 -0.79 -14.30
N PHE A 343 10.00 -0.85 -14.21
CA PHE A 343 9.18 0.21 -13.62
C PHE A 343 8.38 -0.30 -12.42
N SER A 344 8.38 0.51 -11.40
CA SER A 344 7.48 0.39 -10.25
C SER A 344 7.00 1.77 -9.83
N TYR A 345 5.92 1.80 -9.06
CA TYR A 345 5.35 3.04 -8.54
C TYR A 345 5.25 2.93 -7.03
N VAL A 346 5.66 3.98 -6.34
CA VAL A 346 5.55 4.07 -4.88
C VAL A 346 4.54 5.18 -4.57
N ALA A 347 3.47 4.84 -3.88
CA ALA A 347 2.58 5.81 -3.26
C ALA A 347 2.99 5.99 -1.80
N ALA A 348 3.13 7.21 -1.34
CA ALA A 348 3.57 7.50 0.02
C ALA A 348 2.84 8.70 0.60
N GLN A 349 2.48 8.61 1.87
CA GLN A 349 2.09 9.76 2.68
C GLN A 349 3.35 10.50 3.11
N VAL A 350 3.41 11.79 2.85
CA VAL A 350 4.60 12.61 3.12
C VAL A 350 4.18 13.97 3.65
N SER A 351 4.87 14.48 4.66
CA SER A 351 4.63 15.83 5.13
C SER A 351 5.29 16.87 4.20
N VAL A 352 4.46 17.62 3.49
CA VAL A 352 4.88 18.67 2.55
C VAL A 352 4.45 20.03 3.12
N SER A 353 5.42 20.87 3.47
CA SER A 353 5.16 22.21 4.02
C SER A 353 4.24 22.21 5.27
N GLY A 354 4.25 21.13 6.05
CA GLY A 354 3.46 20.97 7.27
C GLY A 354 2.03 20.46 7.05
N ASN A 355 1.73 19.96 5.87
CA ASN A 355 0.51 19.22 5.56
C ASN A 355 0.86 17.80 5.07
N GLU A 356 0.05 16.82 5.45
CA GLU A 356 0.21 15.44 4.95
C GLU A 356 -0.42 15.31 3.56
N GLU A 357 0.39 14.84 2.61
CA GLU A 357 0.03 14.74 1.19
C GLU A 357 0.36 13.34 0.65
N ILE A 358 -0.33 12.95 -0.39
CA ILE A 358 -0.05 11.70 -1.12
C ILE A 358 0.80 11.99 -2.33
N LEU A 359 2.02 11.48 -2.29
CA LEU A 359 2.94 11.54 -3.42
C LEU A 359 2.99 10.19 -4.14
N LEU A 360 3.02 10.23 -5.45
CA LEU A 360 3.33 9.10 -6.31
C LEU A 360 4.71 9.30 -6.93
N LEU A 361 5.57 8.31 -6.72
CA LEU A 361 6.92 8.27 -7.27
C LEU A 361 6.97 7.21 -8.37
N GLU A 362 7.44 7.59 -9.55
CA GLU A 362 7.78 6.65 -10.62
C GLU A 362 9.23 6.21 -10.44
N MET A 363 9.44 4.91 -10.35
CA MET A 363 10.75 4.31 -10.15
C MET A 363 11.23 3.62 -11.43
N THR A 364 12.42 3.95 -11.90
CA THR A 364 13.07 3.27 -13.01
C THR A 364 14.38 2.66 -12.51
N GLY A 365 14.42 1.34 -12.47
CA GLY A 365 15.51 0.65 -11.78
C GLY A 365 15.50 0.97 -10.28
N ASN A 366 16.59 1.59 -9.78
CA ASN A 366 16.69 2.04 -8.39
C ASN A 366 16.55 3.56 -8.23
N ASN A 367 16.15 4.28 -9.27
CA ASN A 367 16.07 5.74 -9.24
C ASN A 367 14.63 6.20 -9.32
N SER A 368 14.29 7.24 -8.55
CA SER A 368 13.05 7.98 -8.77
C SER A 368 13.25 8.89 -9.99
N THR A 369 12.40 8.73 -10.99
CA THR A 369 12.45 9.52 -12.22
C THR A 369 11.42 10.64 -12.20
N ARG A 370 10.34 10.49 -11.44
CA ARG A 370 9.26 11.46 -11.39
C ARG A 370 8.51 11.40 -10.05
N VAL A 371 8.10 12.56 -9.54
CA VAL A 371 7.25 12.70 -8.35
C VAL A 371 6.02 13.51 -8.70
N LEU A 372 4.85 13.01 -8.35
CA LEU A 372 3.55 13.66 -8.51
C LEU A 372 2.88 13.81 -7.16
N ASN A 373 2.39 15.00 -6.82
CA ASN A 373 1.50 15.19 -5.69
C ASN A 373 0.05 14.94 -6.15
N LEU A 374 -0.56 13.87 -5.67
CA LEU A 374 -1.91 13.45 -6.07
C LEU A 374 -3.00 14.15 -5.27
N SER A 375 -2.79 14.40 -4.00
CA SER A 375 -3.78 15.03 -3.13
C SER A 375 -3.79 16.55 -3.28
N ASN A 376 -2.64 17.19 -3.14
CA ASN A 376 -2.42 18.63 -3.32
C ASN A 376 -3.57 19.53 -2.81
N ASN A 377 -3.98 19.33 -1.57
CA ASN A 377 -5.12 20.02 -0.97
C ASN A 377 -4.74 20.61 0.43
N PRO A 378 -5.57 21.46 1.06
CA PRO A 378 -5.21 22.12 2.33
C PRO A 378 -5.48 21.27 3.58
N LYS A 379 -5.89 20.02 3.45
CA LYS A 379 -6.23 19.10 4.53
C LYS A 379 -5.32 17.89 4.52
N ILE A 380 -5.42 17.10 5.57
CA ILE A 380 -4.67 15.86 5.72
C ILE A 380 -5.14 14.84 4.70
N SER A 381 -4.19 14.24 3.97
CA SER A 381 -4.35 13.09 3.08
C SER A 381 -3.39 11.99 3.55
N GLU A 382 -3.92 10.80 3.81
CA GLU A 382 -3.17 9.72 4.46
C GLU A 382 -3.55 8.33 3.93
N CYS A 383 -2.79 7.31 4.34
CA CYS A 383 -3.07 5.89 4.06
C CYS A 383 -3.32 5.58 2.58
N PRO A 384 -2.37 5.86 1.67
CA PRO A 384 -2.55 5.53 0.26
C PRO A 384 -2.56 4.02 0.02
N SER A 385 -3.31 3.58 -1.01
CA SER A 385 -3.18 2.24 -1.59
C SER A 385 -3.12 2.35 -3.10
N ILE A 386 -2.34 1.49 -3.74
CA ILE A 386 -2.08 1.52 -5.19
C ILE A 386 -2.35 0.17 -5.83
N ALA A 387 -3.00 0.19 -7.00
CA ALA A 387 -3.13 -0.98 -7.86
C ALA A 387 -2.88 -0.62 -9.31
N MET A 388 -2.46 -1.61 -10.09
CA MET A 388 -2.19 -1.43 -11.51
C MET A 388 -2.86 -2.53 -12.33
N ALA A 389 -3.38 -2.15 -13.51
CA ALA A 389 -3.88 -3.09 -14.49
C ALA A 389 -3.60 -2.58 -15.92
N GLY A 390 -2.71 -3.26 -16.65
CA GLY A 390 -2.17 -2.75 -17.90
C GLY A 390 -1.52 -1.38 -17.68
N ASP A 391 -1.83 -0.41 -18.53
CA ASP A 391 -1.28 0.95 -18.43
C ASP A 391 -2.02 1.84 -17.41
N ASN A 392 -3.03 1.32 -16.71
CA ASN A 392 -3.77 2.09 -15.73
C ASN A 392 -3.16 1.94 -14.33
N ILE A 393 -3.09 3.06 -13.63
CA ILE A 393 -2.64 3.18 -12.23
C ILE A 393 -3.82 3.73 -11.44
N TYR A 394 -4.17 3.07 -10.35
CA TYR A 394 -5.26 3.43 -9.48
C TYR A 394 -4.70 3.70 -8.09
N VAL A 395 -4.98 4.88 -7.55
CA VAL A 395 -4.58 5.25 -6.20
C VAL A 395 -5.81 5.69 -5.41
N VAL A 396 -5.95 5.17 -4.21
CA VAL A 396 -6.95 5.62 -3.23
C VAL A 396 -6.22 6.12 -2.00
N TRP A 397 -6.84 7.02 -1.26
CA TRP A 397 -6.32 7.53 0.02
C TRP A 397 -7.45 8.07 0.88
N GLU A 398 -7.18 8.20 2.16
CA GLU A 398 -8.05 8.92 3.10
C GLU A 398 -7.84 10.42 2.97
N ASP A 399 -8.90 11.20 3.04
CA ASP A 399 -8.85 12.65 2.86
C ASP A 399 -9.88 13.37 3.73
N MET A 400 -9.44 14.42 4.40
CA MET A 400 -10.29 15.23 5.27
C MET A 400 -10.88 16.49 4.58
N THR A 401 -10.64 16.68 3.28
CA THR A 401 -11.15 17.84 2.52
C THR A 401 -12.68 17.91 2.49
N PRO A 402 -13.41 16.79 2.39
CA PRO A 402 -14.87 16.80 2.43
C PRO A 402 -15.48 17.21 3.79
N GLY A 403 -14.71 17.11 4.89
CA GLY A 403 -15.14 17.53 6.24
C GLY A 403 -15.13 16.43 7.30
N ASN A 404 -15.14 15.18 6.89
CA ASN A 404 -14.89 13.96 7.63
C ASN A 404 -13.89 13.11 6.82
N HIS A 405 -13.42 11.98 7.35
CA HIS A 405 -12.58 11.07 6.58
C HIS A 405 -13.40 10.40 5.47
N GLU A 406 -12.96 10.57 4.24
CA GLU A 406 -13.56 9.97 3.05
C GLU A 406 -12.46 9.31 2.20
N ILE A 407 -12.82 8.34 1.38
CA ILE A 407 -11.88 7.73 0.45
C ILE A 407 -11.93 8.46 -0.90
N LEU A 408 -10.84 9.10 -1.23
CA LEU A 408 -10.60 9.69 -2.53
C LEU A 408 -9.88 8.71 -3.45
N TYR A 409 -10.11 8.86 -4.72
CA TYR A 409 -9.62 8.00 -5.80
C TYR A 409 -9.10 8.83 -6.95
N ALA A 410 -7.95 8.46 -7.48
CA ALA A 410 -7.40 9.00 -8.72
C ALA A 410 -6.98 7.86 -9.66
N LYS A 411 -7.24 8.07 -10.95
CA LYS A 411 -6.81 7.19 -12.02
C LYS A 411 -5.74 7.86 -12.85
N GLY A 412 -4.63 7.18 -13.04
CA GLY A 412 -3.57 7.55 -13.95
C GLY A 412 -3.49 6.61 -15.14
N ILE A 413 -3.02 7.11 -16.26
CA ILE A 413 -2.74 6.32 -17.47
C ILE A 413 -1.31 6.62 -17.89
N ARG A 414 -0.53 5.56 -18.09
CA ARG A 414 0.78 5.65 -18.73
C ARG A 414 0.58 5.81 -20.23
N ALA A 415 1.09 6.93 -20.80
CA ALA A 415 0.84 7.33 -22.18
C ALA A 415 1.76 6.61 -23.19
#